data_5b105916c5c6cd9a9cf986b03d691bfc
#
_entry.id   5b105916c5c6cd9a9cf986b03d691bfc
#
_cell.length_a   1.000
_cell.length_b   1.000
_cell.length_c   1.000
_cell.angle_alpha   90.00
_cell.angle_beta   90.00
_cell.angle_gamma   90.00
#
_symmetry.space_group_name_H-M   'P 1'
#
loop_
_entity.id
_entity.type
_entity.pdbx_description
1 polymer ?
#
loop_
_entity_poly.entity_id
_entity_poly.type
_entity_poly.pdbx_seq_one_letter_code
_entity_poly.pdbx_strand_id
1 'polypeptide(L)'
;MAKENGKVKAFFHDVRTYWKTPPEGKYVPYREYLSIFGAVGGDYTLQYLCGFLSFGTGCYLVAFYYQIPLLTFAAINTFFIATNYLWSILSMGVDANLGFLPKKVERKYFAIYLSFAVLGLLMLFFDFSAFLPDGVRLALDSKWAGIDAVGFFKIFGAYFLCNGWGGFRGIVIRKLLLKKLGRYKLFAYSNIVQGVTVAVLICWLPLYELPMTERVWKLFLLFQLYGMFAFTGHTQKVAFNISPNQQERLFVNSYPVKLSHIVQNIVNFLLPTIAGALFVGGISDRDTFRYLLPAFFVVSAIIMFISLGKIKERIPAPPIEKKEYYSFWTCIAGIFKNRYLWINSAVGLLDSLGNGMLNMKTILLIYTWRETGLLFSVAEIVLKFAGTPGQLLAPWIRKRFQYKTLMVFSQIVNAGRSVIYIVAFLFLGKLHWLCGILLFIAYFLGDGLTSALKIAQNDMNIRISDYQMYISGERFEGYQGIIGWFTGPITSLVGLIIPLMFVSAGFTSDWDVLYMDDVRIKCMIIGIAFDLAGYILMMLPYIFFWDYTDEKHVEIMKELQARADRLGEETNAPQQDAQIKEPAPTGETT
;
A
#
# COMPACT_ATOMS: atom_id res chain seq x y z
N MET A 1 32.18 -30.06 13.81
CA MET A 1 32.29 -30.09 12.34
C MET A 1 31.74 -31.35 11.69
N ALA A 2 32.08 -32.60 12.06
CA ALA A 2 31.52 -33.80 11.42
C ALA A 2 29.99 -33.98 11.60
N LYS A 3 29.42 -33.64 12.75
CA LYS A 3 27.98 -33.71 13.05
C LYS A 3 27.17 -32.63 12.33
N GLU A 4 27.75 -31.48 12.01
CA GLU A 4 27.10 -30.40 11.24
C GLU A 4 27.08 -30.72 9.74
N ASN A 5 28.15 -31.30 9.21
CA ASN A 5 28.20 -31.76 7.81
C ASN A 5 27.14 -32.85 7.52
N GLY A 6 26.79 -33.68 8.51
CA GLY A 6 25.70 -34.66 8.40
C GLY A 6 24.33 -34.01 8.27
N LYS A 7 24.05 -32.96 9.06
CA LYS A 7 22.77 -32.23 8.99
C LYS A 7 22.58 -31.47 7.68
N VAL A 8 23.64 -30.86 7.15
CA VAL A 8 23.61 -30.15 5.87
C VAL A 8 23.37 -31.13 4.71
N LYS A 9 24.06 -32.28 4.70
CA LYS A 9 23.82 -33.33 3.67
C LYS A 9 22.39 -33.89 3.73
N ALA A 10 21.86 -34.15 4.93
CA ALA A 10 20.48 -34.58 5.12
C ALA A 10 19.48 -33.53 4.60
N PHE A 11 19.69 -32.26 4.88
CA PHE A 11 18.85 -31.17 4.38
C PHE A 11 18.84 -31.13 2.83
N PHE A 12 19.99 -31.20 2.17
CA PHE A 12 20.04 -31.21 0.70
C PHE A 12 19.39 -32.47 0.10
N HIS A 13 19.52 -33.61 0.77
CA HIS A 13 18.84 -34.84 0.37
C HIS A 13 17.32 -34.67 0.45
N ASP A 14 16.81 -34.12 1.55
CA ASP A 14 15.37 -33.87 1.73
C ASP A 14 14.84 -32.86 0.70
N VAL A 15 15.57 -31.76 0.47
CA VAL A 15 15.20 -30.78 -0.57
C VAL A 15 15.11 -31.42 -1.95
N ARG A 16 16.02 -32.32 -2.30
CA ARG A 16 16.00 -33.02 -3.58
C ARG A 16 14.85 -34.01 -3.68
N THR A 17 14.59 -34.77 -2.61
CA THR A 17 13.52 -35.79 -2.55
C THR A 17 12.14 -35.13 -2.61
N TYR A 18 11.93 -34.06 -1.83
CA TYR A 18 10.64 -33.38 -1.72
C TYR A 18 10.56 -32.10 -2.57
N TRP A 19 11.31 -32.05 -3.68
CA TRP A 19 11.33 -30.86 -4.55
C TRP A 19 9.98 -30.59 -5.22
N LYS A 20 9.31 -31.62 -5.71
CA LYS A 20 8.03 -31.52 -6.43
C LYS A 20 6.85 -32.05 -5.62
N THR A 21 7.08 -32.97 -4.72
CA THR A 21 6.08 -33.59 -3.85
C THR A 21 6.25 -33.09 -2.42
N PRO A 22 5.18 -32.74 -1.70
CA PRO A 22 5.32 -32.31 -0.31
C PRO A 22 5.80 -33.46 0.58
N PRO A 23 6.56 -33.17 1.68
CA PRO A 23 6.88 -34.15 2.70
C PRO A 23 5.61 -34.70 3.36
N GLU A 24 5.71 -35.85 4.01
CA GLU A 24 4.61 -36.48 4.71
C GLU A 24 4.04 -35.54 5.79
N GLY A 25 2.73 -35.35 5.83
CA GLY A 25 2.05 -34.40 6.72
C GLY A 25 2.16 -32.92 6.34
N LYS A 26 2.77 -32.59 5.20
CA LYS A 26 2.85 -31.22 4.67
C LYS A 26 2.12 -31.10 3.34
N TYR A 27 1.76 -29.85 3.00
CA TYR A 27 1.02 -29.55 1.76
C TYR A 27 1.89 -28.85 0.70
N VAL A 28 3.03 -28.24 1.11
CA VAL A 28 3.84 -27.37 0.26
C VAL A 28 5.19 -28.02 -0.04
N PRO A 29 5.50 -28.31 -1.33
CA PRO A 29 6.82 -28.82 -1.75
C PRO A 29 7.88 -27.71 -1.74
N TYR A 30 9.17 -28.07 -1.63
CA TYR A 30 10.27 -27.09 -1.57
C TYR A 30 10.34 -26.16 -2.79
N ARG A 31 9.96 -26.63 -3.96
CA ARG A 31 9.86 -25.80 -5.17
C ARG A 31 8.91 -24.62 -5.00
N GLU A 32 7.80 -24.79 -4.29
CA GLU A 32 6.84 -23.73 -4.06
C GLU A 32 7.38 -22.68 -3.06
N TYR A 33 8.16 -23.09 -2.05
CA TYR A 33 8.83 -22.13 -1.14
C TYR A 33 9.79 -21.22 -1.91
N LEU A 34 10.61 -21.79 -2.83
CA LEU A 34 11.48 -20.97 -3.67
C LEU A 34 10.67 -20.06 -4.61
N SER A 35 9.54 -20.55 -5.12
CA SER A 35 8.66 -19.78 -5.97
C SER A 35 7.97 -18.63 -5.20
N ILE A 36 7.63 -18.83 -3.93
CA ILE A 36 7.12 -17.74 -3.07
C ILE A 36 8.20 -16.69 -2.86
N PHE A 37 9.44 -17.10 -2.56
CA PHE A 37 10.57 -16.19 -2.44
C PHE A 37 10.73 -15.32 -3.70
N GLY A 38 10.71 -15.91 -4.90
CA GLY A 38 10.82 -15.17 -6.16
C GLY A 38 9.60 -14.28 -6.45
N ALA A 39 8.38 -14.77 -6.20
CA ALA A 39 7.16 -14.01 -6.47
C ALA A 39 7.00 -12.81 -5.52
N VAL A 40 7.22 -13.02 -4.22
CA VAL A 40 7.12 -11.95 -3.22
C VAL A 40 8.32 -10.99 -3.33
N GLY A 41 9.51 -11.49 -3.65
CA GLY A 41 10.69 -10.66 -3.91
C GLY A 41 10.51 -9.75 -5.13
N GLY A 42 9.94 -10.27 -6.21
CA GLY A 42 9.54 -9.48 -7.37
C GLY A 42 8.49 -8.43 -7.03
N ASP A 43 7.48 -8.78 -6.22
CA ASP A 43 6.44 -7.85 -5.76
C ASP A 43 7.03 -6.70 -4.92
N TYR A 44 7.90 -6.99 -3.96
CA TYR A 44 8.60 -5.97 -3.17
C TYR A 44 9.50 -5.08 -4.03
N THR A 45 10.17 -5.65 -5.04
CA THR A 45 10.98 -4.89 -5.98
C THR A 45 10.13 -3.96 -6.82
N LEU A 46 9.02 -4.46 -7.35
CA LEU A 46 8.09 -3.62 -8.11
C LEU A 46 7.50 -2.50 -7.24
N GLN A 47 7.16 -2.76 -5.97
CA GLN A 47 6.72 -1.74 -5.03
C GLN A 47 7.80 -0.67 -4.78
N TYR A 48 9.06 -1.06 -4.69
CA TYR A 48 10.17 -0.11 -4.58
C TYR A 48 10.31 0.77 -5.84
N LEU A 49 10.30 0.14 -7.02
CA LEU A 49 10.35 0.87 -8.30
C LEU A 49 9.15 1.80 -8.48
N CYS A 50 7.98 1.41 -7.96
CA CYS A 50 6.80 2.26 -7.92
C CYS A 50 7.01 3.56 -7.15
N GLY A 51 7.88 3.56 -6.15
CA GLY A 51 8.24 4.77 -5.40
C GLY A 51 8.81 5.87 -6.30
N PHE A 52 9.45 5.52 -7.41
CA PHE A 52 9.94 6.47 -8.40
C PHE A 52 8.84 7.00 -9.33
N LEU A 53 7.74 6.28 -9.46
CA LEU A 53 6.62 6.62 -10.33
C LEU A 53 5.40 7.14 -9.56
N SER A 54 5.41 7.09 -8.23
CA SER A 54 4.23 7.45 -7.44
C SER A 54 3.98 8.95 -7.45
N PHE A 55 2.70 9.32 -7.44
CA PHE A 55 2.23 10.71 -7.35
C PHE A 55 2.30 11.25 -5.90
N GLY A 56 2.99 10.58 -5.02
CA GLY A 56 3.17 10.96 -3.62
C GLY A 56 4.48 11.69 -3.36
N THR A 57 4.76 11.87 -2.09
CA THR A 57 6.04 12.36 -1.58
C THR A 57 7.20 11.54 -2.12
N GLY A 58 8.14 12.17 -2.82
CA GLY A 58 9.28 11.49 -3.42
C GLY A 58 9.07 11.05 -4.87
N CYS A 59 8.15 11.69 -5.58
CA CYS A 59 7.92 11.46 -6.99
C CYS A 59 9.11 11.97 -7.83
N TYR A 60 10.14 11.17 -7.95
CA TYR A 60 11.32 11.48 -8.74
C TYR A 60 11.01 11.71 -10.21
N LEU A 61 10.13 10.88 -10.78
CA LEU A 61 9.77 10.98 -12.18
C LEU A 61 9.16 12.35 -12.51
N VAL A 62 8.25 12.84 -11.67
CA VAL A 62 7.63 14.15 -11.87
C VAL A 62 8.64 15.27 -11.69
N ALA A 63 9.50 15.16 -10.67
CA ALA A 63 10.50 16.17 -10.36
C ALA A 63 11.59 16.27 -11.43
N PHE A 64 12.24 15.17 -11.78
CA PHE A 64 13.44 15.17 -12.61
C PHE A 64 13.15 14.94 -14.10
N TYR A 65 12.08 14.26 -14.43
CA TYR A 65 11.77 13.90 -15.80
C TYR A 65 10.74 14.82 -16.46
N TYR A 66 9.60 15.04 -15.81
CA TYR A 66 8.50 15.81 -16.39
C TYR A 66 8.47 17.28 -15.99
N GLN A 67 9.22 17.69 -14.96
CA GLN A 67 9.34 19.09 -14.52
C GLN A 67 7.98 19.78 -14.31
N ILE A 68 7.09 19.14 -13.56
CA ILE A 68 5.78 19.70 -13.23
C ILE A 68 5.93 20.61 -11.99
N PRO A 69 5.37 21.84 -12.01
CA PRO A 69 5.41 22.73 -10.85
C PRO A 69 4.82 22.07 -9.60
N LEU A 70 5.47 22.27 -8.45
CA LEU A 70 5.05 21.67 -7.19
C LEU A 70 3.59 21.98 -6.83
N LEU A 71 3.14 23.21 -7.06
CA LEU A 71 1.78 23.64 -6.74
C LEU A 71 0.74 22.95 -7.64
N THR A 72 1.01 22.82 -8.93
CA THR A 72 0.17 22.07 -9.88
C THR A 72 0.06 20.62 -9.47
N PHE A 73 1.19 20.02 -9.14
CA PHE A 73 1.25 18.65 -8.63
C PHE A 73 0.45 18.47 -7.34
N ALA A 74 0.63 19.35 -6.37
CA ALA A 74 -0.08 19.30 -5.09
C ALA A 74 -1.59 19.44 -5.25
N ALA A 75 -2.04 20.40 -6.07
CA ALA A 75 -3.46 20.63 -6.33
C ALA A 75 -4.13 19.38 -6.96
N ILE A 76 -3.49 18.77 -7.96
CA ILE A 76 -3.99 17.57 -8.62
C ILE A 76 -4.00 16.40 -7.64
N ASN A 77 -2.95 16.18 -6.89
CA ASN A 77 -2.86 15.09 -5.91
C ASN A 77 -3.94 15.23 -4.82
N THR A 78 -4.16 16.45 -4.32
CA THR A 78 -5.21 16.76 -3.35
C THR A 78 -6.59 16.44 -3.90
N PHE A 79 -6.87 16.86 -5.13
CA PHE A 79 -8.11 16.56 -5.83
C PHE A 79 -8.33 15.04 -5.98
N PHE A 80 -7.27 14.30 -6.32
CA PHE A 80 -7.35 12.85 -6.42
C PHE A 80 -7.70 12.15 -5.14
N ILE A 81 -6.96 12.47 -4.08
CA ILE A 81 -7.18 11.84 -2.79
C ILE A 81 -8.63 12.09 -2.36
N ALA A 82 -9.12 13.33 -2.50
CA ALA A 82 -10.49 13.68 -2.15
C ALA A 82 -11.53 12.90 -2.95
N THR A 83 -11.36 12.78 -4.27
CA THR A 83 -12.31 12.09 -5.15
C THR A 83 -12.22 10.57 -5.09
N ASN A 84 -11.05 9.99 -4.81
CA ASN A 84 -10.89 8.55 -4.62
C ASN A 84 -11.70 8.03 -3.42
N TYR A 85 -11.90 8.82 -2.40
CA TYR A 85 -12.77 8.44 -1.28
C TYR A 85 -14.23 8.26 -1.74
N LEU A 86 -14.75 9.15 -2.58
CA LEU A 86 -16.09 9.02 -3.16
C LEU A 86 -16.21 7.75 -4.01
N TRP A 87 -15.17 7.44 -4.79
CA TRP A 87 -15.16 6.24 -5.63
C TRP A 87 -15.07 4.94 -4.84
N SER A 88 -14.38 4.96 -3.72
CA SER A 88 -14.23 3.78 -2.86
C SER A 88 -15.56 3.23 -2.33
N ILE A 89 -16.62 4.04 -2.29
CA ILE A 89 -18.00 3.58 -1.95
C ILE A 89 -18.45 2.48 -2.90
N LEU A 90 -18.29 2.71 -4.18
CA LEU A 90 -18.75 1.75 -5.19
C LEU A 90 -17.95 0.45 -5.13
N SER A 91 -16.62 0.55 -4.89
CA SER A 91 -15.75 -0.62 -4.77
C SER A 91 -16.01 -1.40 -3.48
N MET A 92 -16.27 -0.73 -2.36
CA MET A 92 -16.56 -1.37 -1.08
C MET A 92 -17.74 -2.32 -1.14
N GLY A 93 -18.83 -1.94 -1.82
CA GLY A 93 -19.99 -2.81 -2.00
C GLY A 93 -19.67 -4.10 -2.74
N VAL A 94 -18.72 -4.06 -3.68
CA VAL A 94 -18.25 -5.24 -4.41
C VAL A 94 -17.28 -6.07 -3.58
N ASP A 95 -16.34 -5.43 -2.90
CA ASP A 95 -15.26 -6.10 -2.18
C ASP A 95 -15.72 -6.76 -0.88
N ALA A 96 -16.63 -6.15 -0.15
CA ALA A 96 -17.17 -6.69 1.09
C ALA A 96 -17.94 -8.00 0.90
N ASN A 97 -18.62 -8.14 -0.25
CA ASN A 97 -19.31 -9.37 -0.58
C ASN A 97 -18.38 -10.44 -1.19
N LEU A 98 -17.05 -10.26 -1.13
CA LEU A 98 -16.04 -11.21 -1.59
C LEU A 98 -16.26 -11.71 -3.02
N GLY A 99 -16.85 -10.87 -3.87
CA GLY A 99 -17.17 -11.23 -5.25
C GLY A 99 -18.47 -12.00 -5.45
N PHE A 100 -19.21 -12.29 -4.37
CA PHE A 100 -20.57 -12.79 -4.47
C PHE A 100 -21.52 -11.60 -4.55
N LEU A 101 -22.09 -11.39 -5.73
CA LEU A 101 -23.15 -10.41 -5.93
C LEU A 101 -24.34 -11.11 -6.55
N PRO A 102 -25.55 -10.91 -6.03
CA PRO A 102 -26.77 -11.34 -6.70
C PRO A 102 -26.79 -10.80 -8.13
N LYS A 103 -27.21 -11.58 -9.11
CA LYS A 103 -27.19 -11.21 -10.55
C LYS A 103 -27.79 -9.81 -10.83
N LYS A 104 -28.83 -9.42 -10.09
CA LYS A 104 -29.47 -8.09 -10.22
C LYS A 104 -28.54 -6.98 -9.75
N VAL A 105 -27.82 -7.19 -8.65
CA VAL A 105 -26.87 -6.23 -8.06
C VAL A 105 -25.62 -6.14 -8.93
N GLU A 106 -25.09 -7.27 -9.40
CA GLU A 106 -23.96 -7.32 -10.33
C GLU A 106 -24.22 -6.50 -11.59
N ARG A 107 -25.39 -6.67 -12.22
CA ARG A 107 -25.79 -5.88 -13.42
C ARG A 107 -25.87 -4.38 -13.13
N LYS A 108 -26.35 -3.99 -11.95
CA LYS A 108 -26.40 -2.59 -11.54
C LYS A 108 -25.00 -1.98 -11.42
N TYR A 109 -24.09 -2.65 -10.72
CA TYR A 109 -22.69 -2.18 -10.60
C TYR A 109 -21.98 -2.15 -11.95
N PHE A 110 -22.19 -3.17 -12.77
CA PHE A 110 -21.65 -3.22 -14.12
C PHE A 110 -22.11 -2.03 -14.97
N ALA A 111 -23.40 -1.71 -14.96
CA ALA A 111 -23.95 -0.56 -15.68
C ALA A 111 -23.36 0.76 -15.17
N ILE A 112 -23.24 0.94 -13.85
CA ILE A 112 -22.66 2.13 -13.25
C ILE A 112 -21.21 2.30 -13.70
N TYR A 113 -20.36 1.27 -13.59
CA TYR A 113 -18.96 1.34 -13.98
C TYR A 113 -18.79 1.60 -15.48
N LEU A 114 -19.61 0.95 -16.31
CA LEU A 114 -19.59 1.17 -17.75
C LEU A 114 -20.00 2.61 -18.09
N SER A 115 -21.05 3.16 -17.46
CA SER A 115 -21.50 4.54 -17.68
C SER A 115 -20.40 5.54 -17.33
N PHE A 116 -19.68 5.36 -16.21
CA PHE A 116 -18.56 6.21 -15.86
C PHE A 116 -17.39 6.08 -16.83
N ALA A 117 -17.07 4.87 -17.28
CA ALA A 117 -16.01 4.67 -18.28
C ALA A 117 -16.35 5.36 -19.61
N VAL A 118 -17.61 5.26 -20.07
CA VAL A 118 -18.07 5.93 -21.29
C VAL A 118 -18.05 7.45 -21.12
N LEU A 119 -18.57 7.98 -20.00
CA LEU A 119 -18.54 9.41 -19.71
C LEU A 119 -17.09 9.93 -19.69
N GLY A 120 -16.20 9.21 -19.02
CA GLY A 120 -14.77 9.57 -19.00
C GLY A 120 -14.16 9.59 -20.39
N LEU A 121 -14.49 8.61 -21.22
CA LEU A 121 -14.03 8.56 -22.62
C LEU A 121 -14.55 9.74 -23.44
N LEU A 122 -15.82 10.08 -23.29
CA LEU A 122 -16.40 11.26 -23.93
C LEU A 122 -15.70 12.55 -23.51
N MET A 123 -15.41 12.73 -22.21
CA MET A 123 -14.69 13.90 -21.69
C MET A 123 -13.24 13.99 -22.20
N LEU A 124 -12.62 12.88 -22.58
CA LEU A 124 -11.27 12.89 -23.16
C LEU A 124 -11.26 13.29 -24.65
N PHE A 125 -12.31 12.91 -25.40
CA PHE A 125 -12.38 13.18 -26.84
C PHE A 125 -13.08 14.49 -27.18
N PHE A 126 -14.06 14.91 -26.40
CA PHE A 126 -14.82 16.13 -26.64
C PHE A 126 -14.39 17.25 -25.68
N ASP A 127 -14.47 18.49 -26.18
CA ASP A 127 -14.17 19.67 -25.37
C ASP A 127 -15.44 20.11 -24.59
N PHE A 128 -15.54 19.64 -23.36
CA PHE A 128 -16.64 20.02 -22.44
C PHE A 128 -16.47 21.45 -21.88
N SER A 129 -15.32 22.08 -22.03
CA SER A 129 -15.12 23.46 -21.58
C SER A 129 -15.95 24.45 -22.43
N ALA A 130 -16.33 24.05 -23.65
CA ALA A 130 -17.20 24.86 -24.52
C ALA A 130 -18.61 25.08 -23.95
N PHE A 131 -19.07 24.22 -23.02
CA PHE A 131 -20.37 24.36 -22.35
C PHE A 131 -20.33 25.24 -21.10
N LEU A 132 -19.15 25.72 -20.68
CA LEU A 132 -19.04 26.59 -19.53
C LEU A 132 -19.36 28.05 -19.89
N PRO A 133 -19.99 28.80 -18.97
CA PRO A 133 -20.08 30.24 -19.09
C PRO A 133 -18.69 30.89 -19.16
N ASP A 134 -18.53 31.90 -20.00
CA ASP A 134 -17.23 32.56 -20.25
C ASP A 134 -16.53 33.03 -18.97
N GLY A 135 -17.27 33.54 -17.99
CA GLY A 135 -16.68 33.97 -16.72
C GLY A 135 -16.10 32.81 -15.88
N VAL A 136 -16.70 31.62 -15.94
CA VAL A 136 -16.21 30.42 -15.25
C VAL A 136 -14.99 29.86 -15.97
N ARG A 137 -15.02 29.85 -17.31
CA ARG A 137 -13.89 29.41 -18.14
C ARG A 137 -12.69 30.30 -17.90
N LEU A 138 -12.85 31.62 -17.91
CA LEU A 138 -11.78 32.58 -17.66
C LEU A 138 -11.20 32.43 -16.24
N ALA A 139 -12.05 32.16 -15.25
CA ALA A 139 -11.61 31.91 -13.88
C ALA A 139 -10.78 30.61 -13.73
N LEU A 140 -11.14 29.57 -14.47
CA LEU A 140 -10.37 28.32 -14.50
C LEU A 140 -9.03 28.54 -15.22
N ASP A 141 -9.03 29.21 -16.37
CA ASP A 141 -7.82 29.47 -17.16
C ASP A 141 -6.81 30.35 -16.40
N SER A 142 -7.28 31.26 -15.53
CA SER A 142 -6.41 32.20 -14.80
C SER A 142 -5.90 31.71 -13.45
N LYS A 143 -6.59 30.77 -12.78
CA LYS A 143 -6.34 30.43 -11.37
C LYS A 143 -5.76 29.05 -11.14
N TRP A 144 -5.84 28.15 -12.08
CA TRP A 144 -5.40 26.77 -11.89
C TRP A 144 -3.99 26.54 -12.46
N ALA A 145 -2.97 26.95 -11.72
CA ALA A 145 -1.59 26.47 -11.78
C ALA A 145 -1.10 25.98 -13.18
N GLY A 146 -1.44 26.71 -14.27
CA GLY A 146 -1.03 26.39 -15.63
C GLY A 146 -1.87 25.31 -16.34
N ILE A 147 -3.04 24.95 -15.81
CA ILE A 147 -4.00 24.05 -16.46
C ILE A 147 -5.20 24.88 -16.91
N ASP A 148 -5.52 24.83 -18.20
CA ASP A 148 -6.70 25.48 -18.77
C ASP A 148 -8.00 24.68 -18.47
N ALA A 149 -9.15 25.26 -18.79
CA ALA A 149 -10.45 24.62 -18.60
C ALA A 149 -10.56 23.30 -19.39
N VAL A 150 -9.95 23.21 -20.56
CA VAL A 150 -9.91 21.98 -21.36
C VAL A 150 -9.15 20.87 -20.63
N GLY A 151 -7.95 21.18 -20.13
CA GLY A 151 -7.14 20.24 -19.34
C GLY A 151 -7.84 19.78 -18.07
N PHE A 152 -8.56 20.69 -17.41
CA PHE A 152 -9.36 20.37 -16.22
C PHE A 152 -10.41 19.29 -16.53
N PHE A 153 -11.22 19.44 -17.58
CA PHE A 153 -12.20 18.43 -17.98
C PHE A 153 -11.54 17.12 -18.43
N LYS A 154 -10.40 17.16 -19.07
CA LYS A 154 -9.64 15.96 -19.44
C LYS A 154 -9.09 15.21 -18.22
N ILE A 155 -8.70 15.91 -17.16
CA ILE A 155 -8.33 15.30 -15.90
C ILE A 155 -9.52 14.55 -15.27
N PHE A 156 -10.71 15.16 -15.24
CA PHE A 156 -11.93 14.48 -14.81
C PHE A 156 -12.27 13.29 -15.70
N GLY A 157 -12.14 13.46 -17.01
CA GLY A 157 -12.35 12.38 -17.98
C GLY A 157 -11.43 11.19 -17.72
N ALA A 158 -10.15 11.44 -17.50
CA ALA A 158 -9.19 10.42 -17.12
C ALA A 158 -9.58 9.72 -15.82
N TYR A 159 -9.99 10.47 -14.80
CA TYR A 159 -10.44 9.94 -13.53
C TYR A 159 -11.67 9.01 -13.69
N PHE A 160 -12.72 9.45 -14.37
CA PHE A 160 -13.91 8.65 -14.59
C PHE A 160 -13.65 7.42 -15.46
N LEU A 161 -12.88 7.56 -16.53
CA LEU A 161 -12.50 6.44 -17.39
C LEU A 161 -11.76 5.36 -16.60
N CYS A 162 -10.75 5.77 -15.86
CA CYS A 162 -9.91 4.83 -15.14
C CYS A 162 -10.70 4.11 -14.03
N ASN A 163 -11.44 4.82 -13.21
CA ASN A 163 -12.22 4.22 -12.14
C ASN A 163 -13.35 3.33 -12.70
N GLY A 164 -14.06 3.78 -13.72
CA GLY A 164 -15.06 2.97 -14.42
C GLY A 164 -14.47 1.68 -14.99
N TRP A 165 -13.34 1.78 -15.69
CA TRP A 165 -12.63 0.63 -16.23
C TRP A 165 -12.15 -0.33 -15.14
N GLY A 166 -11.59 0.18 -14.03
CA GLY A 166 -11.12 -0.62 -12.91
C GLY A 166 -12.23 -1.46 -12.29
N GLY A 167 -13.40 -0.87 -12.04
CA GLY A 167 -14.56 -1.58 -11.51
C GLY A 167 -15.12 -2.61 -12.48
N PHE A 168 -15.28 -2.24 -13.73
CA PHE A 168 -15.71 -3.13 -14.81
C PHE A 168 -14.78 -4.33 -14.95
N ARG A 169 -13.47 -4.07 -15.07
CA ARG A 169 -12.43 -5.10 -15.15
C ARG A 169 -12.49 -6.06 -13.97
N GLY A 170 -12.63 -5.54 -12.75
CA GLY A 170 -12.71 -6.35 -11.54
C GLY A 170 -13.84 -7.37 -11.58
N ILE A 171 -15.02 -6.98 -12.04
CA ILE A 171 -16.17 -7.88 -12.19
C ILE A 171 -15.91 -8.93 -13.28
N VAL A 172 -15.43 -8.51 -14.45
CA VAL A 172 -15.19 -9.41 -15.60
C VAL A 172 -14.11 -10.43 -15.29
N ILE A 173 -12.99 -9.99 -14.74
CA ILE A 173 -11.86 -10.87 -14.39
C ILE A 173 -12.28 -11.91 -13.35
N ARG A 174 -13.02 -11.52 -12.30
CA ARG A 174 -13.56 -12.47 -11.31
C ARG A 174 -14.42 -13.53 -11.97
N LYS A 175 -15.31 -13.14 -12.85
CA LYS A 175 -16.22 -14.06 -13.52
C LYS A 175 -15.53 -15.07 -14.41
N LEU A 176 -14.51 -14.65 -15.18
CA LEU A 176 -13.85 -15.49 -16.17
C LEU A 176 -12.77 -16.39 -15.58
N LEU A 177 -12.02 -15.92 -14.60
CA LEU A 177 -10.75 -16.53 -14.23
C LEU A 177 -10.68 -17.04 -12.78
N LEU A 178 -11.65 -16.67 -11.91
CA LEU A 178 -11.65 -17.05 -10.49
C LEU A 178 -11.54 -18.58 -10.29
N LYS A 179 -12.29 -19.36 -11.08
CA LYS A 179 -12.29 -20.83 -11.02
C LYS A 179 -10.97 -21.45 -11.50
N LYS A 180 -10.25 -20.77 -12.41
CA LYS A 180 -9.02 -21.32 -13.04
C LYS A 180 -7.75 -20.98 -12.29
N LEU A 181 -7.65 -19.76 -11.79
CA LEU A 181 -6.40 -19.19 -11.23
C LEU A 181 -6.41 -19.03 -9.72
N GLY A 182 -7.56 -19.15 -9.06
CA GLY A 182 -7.69 -18.86 -7.64
C GLY A 182 -8.01 -17.38 -7.37
N ARG A 183 -8.17 -17.03 -6.09
CA ARG A 183 -8.73 -15.74 -5.68
C ARG A 183 -7.74 -14.58 -5.82
N TYR A 184 -6.51 -14.77 -5.37
CA TYR A 184 -5.50 -13.71 -5.32
C TYR A 184 -4.50 -13.76 -6.47
N LYS A 185 -4.15 -14.95 -6.91
CA LYS A 185 -3.24 -15.18 -8.03
C LYS A 185 -3.71 -14.53 -9.33
N LEU A 186 -5.01 -14.54 -9.55
CA LEU A 186 -5.66 -13.85 -10.65
C LEU A 186 -5.33 -12.35 -10.71
N PHE A 187 -5.53 -11.65 -9.57
CA PHE A 187 -5.24 -10.21 -9.48
C PHE A 187 -3.75 -9.93 -9.57
N ALA A 188 -2.91 -10.79 -8.98
CA ALA A 188 -1.46 -10.67 -9.08
C ALA A 188 -1.00 -10.70 -10.56
N TYR A 189 -1.47 -11.65 -11.36
CA TYR A 189 -1.14 -11.70 -12.79
C TYR A 189 -1.64 -10.50 -13.58
N SER A 190 -2.89 -10.10 -13.36
CA SER A 190 -3.47 -8.93 -14.02
C SER A 190 -2.68 -7.66 -13.70
N ASN A 191 -2.29 -7.49 -12.45
CA ASN A 191 -1.52 -6.31 -12.03
C ASN A 191 -0.11 -6.30 -12.61
N ILE A 192 0.58 -7.46 -12.69
CA ILE A 192 1.90 -7.52 -13.31
C ILE A 192 1.83 -7.04 -14.76
N VAL A 193 0.96 -7.65 -15.57
CA VAL A 193 0.91 -7.33 -17.00
C VAL A 193 0.55 -5.88 -17.22
N GLN A 194 -0.54 -5.41 -16.62
CA GLN A 194 -1.06 -4.07 -16.87
C GLN A 194 -0.21 -2.99 -16.17
N GLY A 195 0.17 -3.22 -14.91
CA GLY A 195 0.96 -2.27 -14.14
C GLY A 195 2.34 -2.02 -14.73
N VAL A 196 3.02 -3.09 -15.16
CA VAL A 196 4.34 -2.95 -15.80
C VAL A 196 4.23 -2.30 -17.17
N THR A 197 3.22 -2.65 -17.97
CA THR A 197 2.99 -1.98 -19.26
C THR A 197 2.79 -0.48 -19.08
N VAL A 198 1.94 -0.06 -18.14
CA VAL A 198 1.71 1.37 -17.89
C VAL A 198 2.95 2.04 -17.30
N ALA A 199 3.71 1.38 -16.41
CA ALA A 199 4.96 1.90 -15.86
C ALA A 199 5.99 2.18 -16.98
N VAL A 200 6.15 1.25 -17.92
CA VAL A 200 7.04 1.42 -19.08
C VAL A 200 6.55 2.56 -19.97
N LEU A 201 5.24 2.68 -20.21
CA LEU A 201 4.69 3.79 -20.99
C LEU A 201 4.93 5.15 -20.32
N ILE A 202 4.80 5.25 -19.00
CA ILE A 202 5.12 6.47 -18.23
C ILE A 202 6.58 6.87 -18.49
N CYS A 203 7.51 5.91 -18.50
CA CYS A 203 8.93 6.20 -18.69
C CYS A 203 9.30 6.53 -20.16
N TRP A 204 8.63 5.93 -21.13
CA TRP A 204 9.03 6.03 -22.54
C TRP A 204 8.32 7.13 -23.35
N LEU A 205 7.09 7.49 -22.98
CA LEU A 205 6.37 8.52 -23.71
C LEU A 205 7.04 9.88 -23.51
N PRO A 206 7.34 10.63 -24.59
CA PRO A 206 8.03 11.92 -24.53
C PRO A 206 7.06 13.05 -24.15
N LEU A 207 6.31 12.89 -23.05
CA LEU A 207 5.31 13.87 -22.63
C LEU A 207 5.94 15.20 -22.20
N TYR A 208 7.22 15.21 -21.88
CA TYR A 208 7.97 16.43 -21.53
C TYR A 208 8.09 17.43 -22.71
N GLU A 209 7.92 16.98 -23.95
CA GLU A 209 7.91 17.83 -25.16
C GLU A 209 6.57 18.54 -25.36
N LEU A 210 5.51 18.10 -24.65
CA LEU A 210 4.18 18.64 -24.81
C LEU A 210 3.99 19.93 -23.99
N PRO A 211 3.04 20.80 -24.39
CA PRO A 211 2.59 21.93 -23.59
C PRO A 211 2.16 21.47 -22.18
N MET A 212 2.29 22.36 -21.17
CA MET A 212 2.06 22.01 -19.76
C MET A 212 0.69 21.35 -19.54
N THR A 213 -0.38 21.90 -20.07
CA THR A 213 -1.74 21.35 -19.95
C THR A 213 -1.83 19.93 -20.48
N GLU A 214 -1.32 19.69 -21.69
CA GLU A 214 -1.35 18.35 -22.29
C GLU A 214 -0.47 17.36 -21.53
N ARG A 215 0.70 17.78 -21.10
CA ARG A 215 1.63 17.00 -20.28
C ARG A 215 0.95 16.54 -19.00
N VAL A 216 0.31 17.45 -18.29
CA VAL A 216 -0.31 17.19 -17.00
C VAL A 216 -1.47 16.20 -17.14
N TRP A 217 -2.44 16.42 -18.01
CA TRP A 217 -3.59 15.51 -18.06
C TRP A 217 -3.24 14.13 -18.63
N LYS A 218 -2.32 14.05 -19.61
CA LYS A 218 -1.86 12.76 -20.16
C LYS A 218 -1.06 11.96 -19.11
N LEU A 219 -0.16 12.62 -18.39
CA LEU A 219 0.57 12.00 -17.29
C LEU A 219 -0.39 11.53 -16.20
N PHE A 220 -1.38 12.34 -15.88
CA PHE A 220 -2.42 12.01 -14.94
C PHE A 220 -3.21 10.77 -15.35
N LEU A 221 -3.63 10.66 -16.59
CA LEU A 221 -4.28 9.46 -17.13
C LEU A 221 -3.41 8.22 -16.91
N LEU A 222 -2.13 8.30 -17.23
CA LEU A 222 -1.20 7.19 -17.04
C LEU A 222 -1.03 6.83 -15.56
N PHE A 223 -0.89 7.80 -14.68
CA PHE A 223 -0.79 7.54 -13.24
C PHE A 223 -2.08 6.96 -12.66
N GLN A 224 -3.24 7.36 -13.13
CA GLN A 224 -4.51 6.75 -12.73
C GLN A 224 -4.60 5.30 -13.19
N LEU A 225 -4.28 5.03 -14.44
CA LEU A 225 -4.19 3.66 -14.95
C LEU A 225 -3.18 2.84 -14.15
N TYR A 226 -2.02 3.43 -13.83
CA TYR A 226 -0.99 2.80 -13.03
C TYR A 226 -1.47 2.51 -11.60
N GLY A 227 -2.08 3.47 -10.92
CA GLY A 227 -2.62 3.33 -9.57
C GLY A 227 -3.67 2.22 -9.45
N MET A 228 -4.45 1.97 -10.51
CA MET A 228 -5.40 0.86 -10.57
C MET A 228 -4.74 -0.51 -10.60
N PHE A 229 -3.52 -0.58 -11.10
CA PHE A 229 -2.72 -1.78 -11.20
C PHE A 229 -1.63 -1.84 -10.14
N ALA A 230 -1.70 -0.95 -9.14
CA ALA A 230 -0.72 -0.91 -8.07
C ALA A 230 -0.49 -2.31 -7.49
N PHE A 231 0.76 -2.62 -7.25
CA PHE A 231 1.20 -3.86 -6.65
C PHE A 231 0.82 -3.84 -5.16
N THR A 232 -0.39 -4.29 -4.86
CA THR A 232 -1.06 -4.11 -3.56
C THR A 232 -0.92 -5.33 -2.65
N GLY A 233 0.20 -6.04 -2.69
CA GLY A 233 0.44 -7.19 -1.83
C GLY A 233 -0.45 -8.40 -2.12
N HIS A 234 -1.04 -8.51 -3.31
CA HIS A 234 -1.80 -9.71 -3.70
C HIS A 234 -0.94 -10.97 -3.68
N THR A 235 0.33 -10.83 -4.00
CA THR A 235 1.29 -11.95 -3.96
C THR A 235 1.51 -12.47 -2.56
N GLN A 236 1.56 -11.60 -1.55
CA GLN A 236 1.60 -12.01 -0.15
C GLN A 236 0.31 -12.75 0.24
N LYS A 237 -0.85 -12.29 -0.21
CA LYS A 237 -2.13 -12.97 0.03
C LYS A 237 -2.18 -14.36 -0.62
N VAL A 238 -1.53 -14.56 -1.78
CA VAL A 238 -1.34 -15.89 -2.38
C VAL A 238 -0.53 -16.78 -1.45
N ALA A 239 0.56 -16.26 -0.87
CA ALA A 239 1.41 -17.00 0.06
C ALA A 239 0.65 -17.41 1.35
N PHE A 240 -0.29 -16.59 1.84
CA PHE A 240 -1.15 -16.94 2.99
C PHE A 240 -2.14 -18.08 2.68
N ASN A 241 -2.53 -18.26 1.42
CA ASN A 241 -3.50 -19.27 1.00
C ASN A 241 -2.88 -20.56 0.45
N ILE A 242 -1.57 -20.75 0.62
CA ILE A 242 -0.83 -21.87 0.05
C ILE A 242 -1.08 -23.19 0.77
N SER A 243 -1.39 -23.16 2.06
CA SER A 243 -1.58 -24.35 2.89
C SER A 243 -2.75 -24.21 3.86
N PRO A 244 -3.56 -25.26 4.05
CA PRO A 244 -4.54 -25.32 5.12
C PRO A 244 -3.90 -25.42 6.51
N ASN A 245 -2.65 -25.92 6.61
CA ASN A 245 -1.93 -26.07 7.88
C ASN A 245 -1.42 -24.71 8.38
N GLN A 246 -1.84 -24.33 9.60
CA GLN A 246 -1.46 -23.06 10.22
C GLN A 246 0.05 -22.93 10.47
N GLN A 247 0.70 -23.99 10.92
CA GLN A 247 2.15 -23.99 11.19
C GLN A 247 2.95 -23.79 9.90
N GLU A 248 2.52 -24.44 8.83
CA GLU A 248 3.13 -24.29 7.51
C GLU A 248 2.94 -22.88 6.95
N ARG A 249 1.77 -22.27 7.13
CA ARG A 249 1.53 -20.85 6.80
C ARG A 249 2.43 -19.90 7.59
N LEU A 250 2.60 -20.15 8.88
CA LEU A 250 3.51 -19.37 9.72
C LEU A 250 4.96 -19.49 9.24
N PHE A 251 5.39 -20.70 8.86
CA PHE A 251 6.72 -20.93 8.29
C PHE A 251 6.91 -20.15 6.98
N VAL A 252 5.95 -20.24 6.06
CA VAL A 252 5.98 -19.50 4.78
C VAL A 252 6.14 -18.00 5.00
N ASN A 253 5.36 -17.46 5.92
CA ASN A 253 5.39 -16.02 6.21
C ASN A 253 6.66 -15.57 6.95
N SER A 254 7.23 -16.45 7.79
CA SER A 254 8.41 -16.11 8.59
C SER A 254 9.72 -16.25 7.83
N TYR A 255 9.80 -17.12 6.83
CA TYR A 255 11.04 -17.36 6.10
C TYR A 255 10.98 -16.93 4.63
N PRO A 256 10.28 -17.62 3.70
CA PRO A 256 10.31 -17.23 2.29
C PRO A 256 9.85 -15.79 2.04
N VAL A 257 8.79 -15.34 2.69
CA VAL A 257 8.25 -13.99 2.52
C VAL A 257 9.20 -12.93 3.08
N LYS A 258 9.78 -13.14 4.25
CA LYS A 258 10.73 -12.15 4.81
C LYS A 258 12.07 -12.14 4.11
N LEU A 259 12.61 -13.33 3.78
CA LEU A 259 13.86 -13.41 3.03
C LEU A 259 13.75 -12.79 1.64
N SER A 260 12.55 -12.73 1.06
CA SER A 260 12.32 -12.12 -0.25
C SER A 260 12.65 -10.62 -0.31
N HIS A 261 12.72 -9.91 0.83
CA HIS A 261 13.25 -8.54 0.88
C HIS A 261 14.71 -8.43 0.41
N ILE A 262 15.48 -9.54 0.44
CA ILE A 262 16.83 -9.55 -0.11
C ILE A 262 16.82 -9.19 -1.60
N VAL A 263 15.85 -9.69 -2.37
CA VAL A 263 15.71 -9.37 -3.81
C VAL A 263 15.49 -7.87 -4.01
N GLN A 264 14.61 -7.26 -3.22
CA GLN A 264 14.40 -5.82 -3.23
C GLN A 264 15.69 -5.06 -2.88
N ASN A 265 16.41 -5.49 -1.84
CA ASN A 265 17.65 -4.83 -1.39
C ASN A 265 18.76 -4.89 -2.44
N ILE A 266 18.85 -6.00 -3.19
CA ILE A 266 19.77 -6.11 -4.33
C ILE A 266 19.43 -5.04 -5.38
N VAL A 267 18.16 -4.86 -5.73
CA VAL A 267 17.75 -3.84 -6.71
C VAL A 267 17.93 -2.43 -6.16
N ASN A 268 17.66 -2.20 -4.87
CA ASN A 268 17.92 -0.93 -4.20
C ASN A 268 19.42 -0.51 -4.28
N PHE A 269 20.32 -1.48 -4.26
CA PHE A 269 21.75 -1.24 -4.44
C PHE A 269 22.12 -1.07 -5.91
N LEU A 270 21.67 -1.98 -6.76
CA LEU A 270 22.07 -2.00 -8.17
C LEU A 270 21.57 -0.79 -8.95
N LEU A 271 20.32 -0.39 -8.75
CA LEU A 271 19.71 0.69 -9.55
C LEU A 271 20.49 2.02 -9.42
N PRO A 272 20.70 2.59 -8.22
CA PRO A 272 21.44 3.84 -8.11
C PRO A 272 22.94 3.68 -8.47
N THR A 273 23.54 2.51 -8.18
CA THR A 273 24.95 2.24 -8.52
C THR A 273 25.16 2.22 -10.03
N ILE A 274 24.30 1.52 -10.76
CA ILE A 274 24.37 1.46 -12.23
C ILE A 274 24.02 2.83 -12.84
N ALA A 275 23.03 3.52 -12.29
CA ALA A 275 22.67 4.86 -12.73
C ALA A 275 23.84 5.83 -12.57
N GLY A 276 24.52 5.85 -11.41
CA GLY A 276 25.69 6.70 -11.18
C GLY A 276 26.91 6.31 -11.99
N ALA A 277 27.04 5.06 -12.43
CA ALA A 277 28.11 4.62 -13.33
C ALA A 277 27.86 4.95 -14.80
N LEU A 278 26.60 4.94 -15.23
CA LEU A 278 26.22 5.16 -16.65
C LEU A 278 25.89 6.61 -16.96
N PHE A 279 25.31 7.34 -16.02
CA PHE A 279 24.75 8.67 -16.24
C PHE A 279 25.33 9.70 -15.26
N VAL A 280 25.67 10.88 -15.75
CA VAL A 280 26.29 11.95 -14.96
C VAL A 280 25.40 12.42 -13.81
N GLY A 281 24.10 12.53 -14.03
CA GLY A 281 23.11 12.89 -13.01
C GLY A 281 22.71 11.72 -12.09
N GLY A 282 23.26 10.52 -12.30
CA GLY A 282 22.97 9.34 -11.51
C GLY A 282 21.48 8.99 -11.51
N ILE A 283 20.92 8.78 -10.31
CA ILE A 283 19.51 8.43 -10.16
C ILE A 283 18.54 9.56 -10.57
N SER A 284 19.02 10.80 -10.60
CA SER A 284 18.23 11.98 -11.01
C SER A 284 18.30 12.24 -12.52
N ASP A 285 19.12 11.48 -13.23
CA ASP A 285 19.27 11.65 -14.67
C ASP A 285 18.04 11.20 -15.44
N ARG A 286 17.68 11.95 -16.49
CA ARG A 286 16.55 11.66 -17.37
C ARG A 286 16.67 10.27 -18.03
N ASP A 287 17.89 9.89 -18.41
CA ASP A 287 18.13 8.60 -19.07
C ASP A 287 18.01 7.42 -18.11
N THR A 288 18.20 7.62 -16.82
CA THR A 288 17.87 6.62 -15.78
C THR A 288 16.39 6.26 -15.83
N PHE A 289 15.50 7.25 -15.94
CA PHE A 289 14.06 7.01 -16.04
C PHE A 289 13.67 6.40 -17.40
N ARG A 290 14.33 6.81 -18.47
CA ARG A 290 13.99 6.37 -19.81
C ARG A 290 14.43 4.93 -20.13
N TYR A 291 15.58 4.50 -19.63
CA TYR A 291 16.19 3.22 -20.00
C TYR A 291 16.32 2.26 -18.84
N LEU A 292 16.89 2.72 -17.73
CA LEU A 292 17.26 1.83 -16.63
C LEU A 292 16.03 1.39 -15.82
N LEU A 293 15.17 2.32 -15.45
CA LEU A 293 13.99 2.04 -14.65
C LEU A 293 13.02 1.05 -15.34
N PRO A 294 12.66 1.21 -16.64
CA PRO A 294 11.85 0.24 -17.37
C PRO A 294 12.49 -1.16 -17.43
N ALA A 295 13.80 -1.24 -17.60
CA ALA A 295 14.50 -2.53 -17.63
C ALA A 295 14.34 -3.28 -16.30
N PHE A 296 14.50 -2.60 -15.17
CA PHE A 296 14.27 -3.18 -13.84
C PHE A 296 12.81 -3.59 -13.62
N PHE A 297 11.83 -2.81 -14.09
CA PHE A 297 10.41 -3.18 -14.06
C PHE A 297 10.15 -4.48 -14.81
N VAL A 298 10.65 -4.60 -16.03
CA VAL A 298 10.43 -5.78 -16.89
C VAL A 298 11.09 -7.02 -16.28
N VAL A 299 12.35 -6.93 -15.85
CA VAL A 299 13.07 -8.06 -15.24
C VAL A 299 12.35 -8.54 -13.97
N SER A 300 11.96 -7.62 -13.09
CA SER A 300 11.23 -7.95 -11.85
C SER A 300 9.87 -8.58 -12.14
N ALA A 301 9.17 -8.10 -13.16
CA ALA A 301 7.90 -8.65 -13.61
C ALA A 301 8.04 -10.07 -14.16
N ILE A 302 9.08 -10.35 -14.94
CA ILE A 302 9.35 -11.71 -15.48
C ILE A 302 9.61 -12.68 -14.34
N ILE A 303 10.47 -12.31 -13.37
CA ILE A 303 10.76 -13.14 -12.19
C ILE A 303 9.46 -13.44 -11.43
N MET A 304 8.66 -12.43 -11.16
CA MET A 304 7.39 -12.57 -10.44
C MET A 304 6.39 -13.43 -11.22
N PHE A 305 6.24 -13.22 -12.53
CA PHE A 305 5.31 -13.95 -13.39
C PHE A 305 5.62 -15.45 -13.44
N ILE A 306 6.89 -15.80 -13.68
CA ILE A 306 7.34 -17.21 -13.71
C ILE A 306 7.17 -17.88 -12.35
N SER A 307 7.49 -17.16 -11.28
CA SER A 307 7.40 -17.67 -9.92
C SER A 307 5.95 -17.92 -9.49
N LEU A 308 5.04 -16.99 -9.76
CA LEU A 308 3.60 -17.17 -9.50
C LEU A 308 3.01 -18.38 -10.23
N GLY A 309 3.51 -18.72 -11.42
CA GLY A 309 3.06 -19.88 -12.18
C GLY A 309 3.18 -21.20 -11.41
N LYS A 310 4.19 -21.29 -10.55
CA LYS A 310 4.53 -22.51 -9.81
C LYS A 310 3.84 -22.64 -8.45
N ILE A 311 3.19 -21.60 -7.95
CA ILE A 311 2.49 -21.58 -6.65
C ILE A 311 1.04 -22.05 -6.86
N LYS A 312 0.50 -22.83 -5.92
CA LYS A 312 -0.91 -23.25 -5.91
C LYS A 312 -1.61 -22.70 -4.67
N GLU A 313 -2.74 -22.02 -4.87
CA GLU A 313 -3.65 -21.68 -3.76
C GLU A 313 -4.45 -22.93 -3.39
N ARG A 314 -4.32 -23.41 -2.15
CA ARG A 314 -4.96 -24.65 -1.66
C ARG A 314 -6.14 -24.39 -0.74
N ILE A 315 -6.25 -23.17 -0.20
CA ILE A 315 -7.43 -22.79 0.58
C ILE A 315 -8.50 -22.35 -0.42
N PRO A 316 -9.59 -23.11 -0.57
CA PRO A 316 -10.66 -22.73 -1.47
C PRO A 316 -11.32 -21.44 -0.98
N ALA A 317 -11.81 -20.64 -1.91
CA ALA A 317 -12.72 -19.56 -1.57
C ALA A 317 -13.94 -20.19 -0.87
N PRO A 318 -14.49 -19.59 0.20
CA PRO A 318 -15.66 -20.12 0.85
C PRO A 318 -16.78 -20.34 -0.18
N PRO A 319 -17.55 -21.44 -0.08
CA PRO A 319 -18.58 -21.76 -1.05
C PRO A 319 -19.58 -20.61 -1.16
N ILE A 320 -19.78 -20.15 -2.38
CA ILE A 320 -20.60 -18.99 -2.74
C ILE A 320 -22.08 -19.19 -2.33
N GLU A 321 -22.51 -20.43 -2.11
CA GLU A 321 -23.92 -20.83 -1.94
C GLU A 321 -24.55 -20.47 -0.58
N LYS A 322 -23.75 -20.06 0.42
CA LYS A 322 -24.24 -19.79 1.80
C LYS A 322 -23.90 -18.40 2.33
N LYS A 323 -23.47 -17.45 1.51
CA LYS A 323 -23.13 -16.13 2.00
C LYS A 323 -24.32 -15.19 1.90
N GLU A 324 -24.77 -14.67 3.03
CA GLU A 324 -25.74 -13.59 3.06
C GLU A 324 -25.15 -12.32 2.43
N TYR A 325 -25.99 -11.63 1.66
CA TYR A 325 -25.63 -10.33 1.10
C TYR A 325 -25.80 -9.26 2.17
N TYR A 326 -24.70 -8.68 2.62
CA TYR A 326 -24.73 -7.57 3.57
C TYR A 326 -25.05 -6.25 2.84
N SER A 327 -26.15 -5.62 3.27
CA SER A 327 -26.51 -4.30 2.78
C SER A 327 -25.44 -3.27 3.15
N PHE A 328 -25.19 -2.33 2.25
CA PHE A 328 -24.29 -1.20 2.48
C PHE A 328 -24.58 -0.47 3.80
N TRP A 329 -25.84 -0.16 4.08
CA TRP A 329 -26.25 0.57 5.28
C TRP A 329 -26.04 -0.22 6.57
N THR A 330 -26.27 -1.52 6.55
CA THR A 330 -26.02 -2.41 7.71
C THR A 330 -24.53 -2.44 8.05
N CYS A 331 -23.68 -2.55 7.04
CA CYS A 331 -22.22 -2.55 7.23
C CYS A 331 -21.72 -1.22 7.78
N ILE A 332 -22.21 -0.09 7.24
CA ILE A 332 -21.88 1.25 7.75
C ILE A 332 -22.28 1.39 9.20
N ALA A 333 -23.53 1.10 9.54
CA ALA A 333 -24.02 1.23 10.92
C ALA A 333 -23.19 0.39 11.90
N GLY A 334 -22.74 -0.80 11.50
CA GLY A 334 -21.84 -1.65 12.29
C GLY A 334 -20.47 -1.01 12.52
N ILE A 335 -19.87 -0.43 11.47
CA ILE A 335 -18.53 0.19 11.53
C ILE A 335 -18.54 1.46 12.37
N PHE A 336 -19.57 2.29 12.25
CA PHE A 336 -19.67 3.52 13.03
C PHE A 336 -19.74 3.29 14.54
N LYS A 337 -20.19 2.11 14.99
CA LYS A 337 -20.15 1.72 16.41
C LYS A 337 -18.76 1.38 16.91
N ASN A 338 -17.79 1.16 16.05
CA ASN A 338 -16.43 0.76 16.44
C ASN A 338 -15.57 1.98 16.77
N ARG A 339 -15.52 2.37 18.04
CA ARG A 339 -14.73 3.53 18.51
C ARG A 339 -13.23 3.41 18.23
N TYR A 340 -12.67 2.19 18.23
CA TYR A 340 -11.24 2.00 18.00
C TYR A 340 -10.86 2.23 16.53
N LEU A 341 -11.77 1.97 15.59
CA LEU A 341 -11.58 2.37 14.19
C LEU A 341 -11.52 3.90 14.07
N TRP A 342 -12.36 4.63 14.78
CA TRP A 342 -12.34 6.10 14.77
C TRP A 342 -11.05 6.65 15.38
N ILE A 343 -10.57 6.08 16.50
CA ILE A 343 -9.29 6.48 17.12
C ILE A 343 -8.14 6.23 16.13
N ASN A 344 -8.08 5.06 15.51
CA ASN A 344 -7.04 4.72 14.55
C ASN A 344 -7.08 5.64 13.30
N SER A 345 -8.27 5.99 12.83
CA SER A 345 -8.46 6.91 11.72
C SER A 345 -8.09 8.35 12.08
N ALA A 346 -8.37 8.79 13.30
CA ALA A 346 -7.91 10.09 13.79
C ALA A 346 -6.39 10.16 13.86
N VAL A 347 -5.74 9.10 14.32
CA VAL A 347 -4.27 8.99 14.28
C VAL A 347 -3.76 9.06 12.85
N GLY A 348 -4.37 8.34 11.91
CA GLY A 348 -4.00 8.41 10.49
C GLY A 348 -4.19 9.79 9.87
N LEU A 349 -5.23 10.55 10.29
CA LEU A 349 -5.42 11.93 9.88
C LEU A 349 -4.27 12.83 10.38
N LEU A 350 -3.89 12.67 11.65
CA LEU A 350 -2.82 13.43 12.27
C LEU A 350 -1.44 13.06 11.72
N ASP A 351 -1.23 11.80 11.33
CA ASP A 351 -0.03 11.34 10.64
C ASP A 351 0.16 12.04 9.29
N SER A 352 -0.93 12.39 8.63
CA SER A 352 -0.86 13.11 7.35
C SER A 352 -0.33 14.55 7.48
N LEU A 353 -0.36 15.14 8.66
CA LEU A 353 0.29 16.42 8.92
C LEU A 353 1.82 16.32 8.78
N GLY A 354 2.39 15.18 9.18
CA GLY A 354 3.82 14.92 9.12
C GLY A 354 4.32 14.45 7.76
N ASN A 355 3.45 13.81 6.96
CA ASN A 355 3.83 13.29 5.65
C ASN A 355 3.83 14.40 4.59
N GLY A 356 4.78 15.34 4.70
CA GLY A 356 5.02 16.36 3.68
C GLY A 356 5.29 15.76 2.29
N MET A 357 5.20 16.56 1.23
CA MET A 357 5.42 16.12 -0.15
C MET A 357 6.86 15.70 -0.44
N LEU A 358 7.80 16.06 0.41
CA LEU A 358 9.20 15.74 0.24
C LEU A 358 9.56 14.49 1.03
N ASN A 359 10.11 13.49 0.36
CA ASN A 359 10.66 12.32 1.02
C ASN A 359 11.96 12.70 1.75
N MET A 360 11.88 12.84 3.08
CA MET A 360 12.99 13.28 3.93
C MET A 360 14.26 12.44 3.73
N LYS A 361 14.13 11.12 3.56
CA LYS A 361 15.25 10.23 3.32
C LYS A 361 15.98 10.56 2.02
N THR A 362 15.20 10.80 0.97
CA THR A 362 15.75 11.15 -0.33
C THR A 362 16.42 12.52 -0.32
N ILE A 363 15.77 13.50 0.32
CA ILE A 363 16.33 14.84 0.48
C ILE A 363 17.63 14.79 1.29
N LEU A 364 17.67 13.99 2.37
CA LEU A 364 18.90 13.75 3.11
C LEU A 364 20.03 13.28 2.20
N LEU A 365 19.77 12.26 1.39
CA LEU A 365 20.81 11.63 0.59
C LEU A 365 21.22 12.47 -0.62
N ILE A 366 20.26 13.04 -1.34
CA ILE A 366 20.53 13.77 -2.59
C ILE A 366 20.93 15.21 -2.29
N TYR A 367 20.09 15.96 -1.62
CA TYR A 367 20.24 17.42 -1.53
C TYR A 367 21.10 17.86 -0.35
N THR A 368 21.09 17.12 0.77
CA THR A 368 21.93 17.47 1.92
C THR A 368 23.36 17.01 1.73
N TRP A 369 23.58 15.76 1.28
CA TRP A 369 24.91 15.25 0.98
C TRP A 369 25.40 15.52 -0.45
N ARG A 370 24.51 15.89 -1.37
CA ARG A 370 24.77 16.11 -2.79
C ARG A 370 25.29 14.85 -3.49
N GLU A 371 24.73 13.69 -3.13
CA GLU A 371 25.17 12.38 -3.60
C GLU A 371 24.04 11.62 -4.28
N THR A 372 24.32 11.06 -5.46
CA THR A 372 23.31 10.35 -6.27
C THR A 372 23.77 8.97 -6.75
N GLY A 373 25.00 8.58 -6.46
CA GLY A 373 25.65 7.36 -6.98
C GLY A 373 25.82 6.26 -5.93
N LEU A 374 27.02 5.68 -5.86
CA LEU A 374 27.34 4.54 -5.00
C LEU A 374 27.11 4.85 -3.51
N LEU A 375 27.52 6.03 -3.05
CA LEU A 375 27.34 6.42 -1.65
C LEU A 375 25.86 6.51 -1.28
N PHE A 376 25.03 7.05 -2.18
CA PHE A 376 23.57 7.02 -2.05
C PHE A 376 23.06 5.58 -1.85
N SER A 377 23.49 4.63 -2.69
CA SER A 377 23.08 3.23 -2.63
C SER A 377 23.45 2.57 -1.30
N VAL A 378 24.70 2.77 -0.85
CA VAL A 378 25.18 2.21 0.42
C VAL A 378 24.41 2.80 1.60
N ALA A 379 24.25 4.12 1.63
CA ALA A 379 23.53 4.80 2.70
C ALA A 379 22.05 4.36 2.75
N GLU A 380 21.39 4.21 1.61
CA GLU A 380 20.02 3.75 1.54
C GLU A 380 19.85 2.32 2.08
N ILE A 381 20.76 1.42 1.75
CA ILE A 381 20.74 0.05 2.28
C ILE A 381 20.92 0.06 3.79
N VAL A 382 21.91 0.78 4.31
CA VAL A 382 22.15 0.86 5.76
C VAL A 382 20.94 1.40 6.49
N LEU A 383 20.28 2.45 5.97
CA LEU A 383 19.05 2.98 6.54
C LEU A 383 17.89 1.96 6.51
N LYS A 384 17.78 1.15 5.47
CA LYS A 384 16.75 0.10 5.40
C LYS A 384 16.98 -1.03 6.40
N PHE A 385 18.23 -1.38 6.67
CA PHE A 385 18.56 -2.40 7.66
C PHE A 385 18.43 -1.91 9.11
N ALA A 386 18.36 -0.60 9.35
CA ALA A 386 18.21 -0.02 10.69
C ALA A 386 17.03 -0.61 11.48
N GLY A 387 15.95 -0.90 10.79
CA GLY A 387 14.74 -1.47 11.39
C GLY A 387 14.83 -2.96 11.75
N THR A 388 15.77 -3.71 11.21
CA THR A 388 15.84 -5.17 11.38
C THR A 388 16.04 -5.61 12.83
N PRO A 389 16.97 -5.04 13.61
CA PRO A 389 17.15 -5.38 15.02
C PRO A 389 15.89 -5.14 15.85
N GLY A 390 15.22 -4.02 15.64
CA GLY A 390 13.99 -3.71 16.34
C GLY A 390 12.87 -4.71 16.03
N GLN A 391 12.73 -5.13 14.79
CA GLN A 391 11.73 -6.14 14.39
C GLN A 391 11.99 -7.50 15.04
N LEU A 392 13.25 -7.91 15.20
CA LEU A 392 13.61 -9.15 15.89
C LEU A 392 13.27 -9.09 17.39
N LEU A 393 13.36 -7.92 17.99
CA LEU A 393 13.02 -7.70 19.40
C LEU A 393 11.52 -7.48 19.65
N ALA A 394 10.71 -7.30 18.62
CA ALA A 394 9.29 -7.00 18.73
C ALA A 394 8.48 -7.98 19.62
N PRO A 395 8.63 -9.32 19.51
CA PRO A 395 7.90 -10.25 20.36
C PRO A 395 8.25 -10.11 21.84
N TRP A 396 9.52 -9.81 22.15
CA TRP A 396 9.99 -9.62 23.51
C TRP A 396 9.49 -8.30 24.12
N ILE A 397 9.54 -7.22 23.35
CA ILE A 397 9.04 -5.90 23.74
C ILE A 397 7.53 -5.98 23.99
N ARG A 398 6.79 -6.66 23.08
CA ARG A 398 5.32 -6.80 23.19
C ARG A 398 4.88 -7.58 24.43
N LYS A 399 5.65 -8.55 24.90
CA LYS A 399 5.36 -9.29 26.14
C LYS A 399 5.43 -8.42 27.39
N ARG A 400 6.18 -7.31 27.36
CA ARG A 400 6.41 -6.44 28.53
C ARG A 400 5.56 -5.18 28.56
N PHE A 401 5.13 -4.70 27.38
CA PHE A 401 4.44 -3.42 27.26
C PHE A 401 3.10 -3.58 26.54
N GLN A 402 2.10 -2.84 27.03
CA GLN A 402 0.79 -2.75 26.39
C GLN A 402 0.87 -1.91 25.10
N TYR A 403 -0.08 -2.10 24.18
CA TYR A 403 -0.13 -1.35 22.91
C TYR A 403 -0.15 0.16 23.09
N LYS A 404 -0.96 0.66 24.04
CA LYS A 404 -1.03 2.09 24.37
C LYS A 404 0.36 2.68 24.61
N THR A 405 1.12 2.05 25.51
CA THR A 405 2.49 2.48 25.86
C THR A 405 3.43 2.44 24.65
N LEU A 406 3.35 1.38 23.85
CA LEU A 406 4.20 1.22 22.67
C LEU A 406 3.89 2.29 21.61
N MET A 407 2.60 2.58 21.35
CA MET A 407 2.22 3.59 20.37
C MET A 407 2.62 5.00 20.80
N VAL A 408 2.40 5.35 22.06
CA VAL A 408 2.85 6.65 22.60
C VAL A 408 4.37 6.76 22.57
N PHE A 409 5.10 5.72 22.97
CA PHE A 409 6.56 5.71 22.93
C PHE A 409 7.10 5.89 21.51
N SER A 410 6.47 5.25 20.51
CA SER A 410 6.83 5.45 19.11
C SER A 410 6.78 6.92 18.71
N GLN A 411 5.73 7.62 19.08
CA GLN A 411 5.58 9.02 18.73
C GLN A 411 6.58 9.93 19.49
N ILE A 412 6.91 9.60 20.72
CA ILE A 412 7.97 10.30 21.48
C ILE A 412 9.32 10.17 20.78
N VAL A 413 9.69 8.96 20.33
CA VAL A 413 10.95 8.74 19.60
C VAL A 413 10.96 9.52 18.28
N ASN A 414 9.86 9.50 17.53
CA ASN A 414 9.75 10.24 16.27
C ASN A 414 9.80 11.76 16.50
N ALA A 415 9.13 12.28 17.54
CA ALA A 415 9.19 13.69 17.92
C ALA A 415 10.63 14.10 18.32
N GLY A 416 11.30 13.26 19.11
CA GLY A 416 12.71 13.49 19.47
C GLY A 416 13.62 13.53 18.25
N ARG A 417 13.44 12.62 17.30
CA ARG A 417 14.14 12.61 16.00
C ARG A 417 13.90 13.92 15.23
N SER A 418 12.66 14.39 15.15
CA SER A 418 12.32 15.64 14.46
C SER A 418 12.98 16.85 15.11
N VAL A 419 13.08 16.90 16.43
CA VAL A 419 13.83 17.95 17.15
C VAL A 419 15.31 17.92 16.76
N ILE A 420 15.95 16.75 16.72
CA ILE A 420 17.35 16.59 16.29
C ILE A 420 17.50 17.14 14.85
N TYR A 421 16.56 16.84 13.95
CA TYR A 421 16.61 17.34 12.57
C TYR A 421 16.52 18.86 12.51
N ILE A 422 15.62 19.49 13.25
CA ILE A 422 15.50 20.95 13.29
C ILE A 422 16.81 21.57 13.78
N VAL A 423 17.37 21.05 14.88
CA VAL A 423 18.65 21.51 15.42
C VAL A 423 19.78 21.35 14.41
N ALA A 424 19.85 20.21 13.73
CA ALA A 424 20.87 19.94 12.70
C ALA A 424 20.78 20.96 11.55
N PHE A 425 19.58 21.26 11.05
CA PHE A 425 19.41 22.23 9.97
C PHE A 425 19.68 23.67 10.42
N LEU A 426 19.31 24.06 11.62
CA LEU A 426 19.58 25.41 12.13
C LEU A 426 21.07 25.68 12.34
N PHE A 427 21.81 24.74 12.91
CA PHE A 427 23.20 24.95 13.29
C PHE A 427 24.20 24.39 12.26
N LEU A 428 23.90 23.29 11.60
CA LEU A 428 24.79 22.57 10.70
C LEU A 428 24.35 22.58 9.23
N GLY A 429 23.23 23.25 8.90
CA GLY A 429 22.63 23.17 7.56
C GLY A 429 23.53 23.60 6.40
N LYS A 430 24.52 24.47 6.66
CA LYS A 430 25.56 24.88 5.70
C LYS A 430 26.76 23.92 5.66
N LEU A 431 26.95 23.10 6.70
CA LEU A 431 28.01 22.10 6.79
C LEU A 431 27.44 20.74 6.33
N HIS A 432 27.22 20.59 5.03
CA HIS A 432 26.46 19.52 4.39
C HIS A 432 26.75 18.12 4.97
N TRP A 433 28.03 17.75 5.09
CA TRP A 433 28.42 16.45 5.59
C TRP A 433 28.12 16.24 7.07
N LEU A 434 28.38 17.22 7.91
CA LEU A 434 28.08 17.12 9.36
C LEU A 434 26.58 17.08 9.61
N CYS A 435 25.82 17.94 8.94
CA CYS A 435 24.36 17.92 8.98
C CYS A 435 23.85 16.55 8.52
N GLY A 436 24.31 16.05 7.37
CA GLY A 436 23.94 14.76 6.82
C GLY A 436 24.27 13.59 7.74
N ILE A 437 25.45 13.57 8.38
CA ILE A 437 25.83 12.54 9.35
C ILE A 437 24.87 12.54 10.55
N LEU A 438 24.58 13.70 11.13
CA LEU A 438 23.68 13.79 12.27
C LEU A 438 22.27 13.34 11.93
N LEU A 439 21.75 13.77 10.77
CA LEU A 439 20.45 13.33 10.26
C LEU A 439 20.41 11.81 10.00
N PHE A 440 21.49 11.27 9.42
CA PHE A 440 21.60 9.84 9.15
C PHE A 440 21.58 9.02 10.45
N ILE A 441 22.35 9.43 11.46
CA ILE A 441 22.37 8.76 12.76
C ILE A 441 20.99 8.83 13.41
N ALA A 442 20.35 10.01 13.42
CA ALA A 442 19.01 10.19 14.00
C ALA A 442 17.95 9.36 13.27
N TYR A 443 18.05 9.28 11.93
CA TYR A 443 17.16 8.44 11.13
C TYR A 443 17.38 6.94 11.41
N PHE A 444 18.64 6.51 11.44
CA PHE A 444 19.02 5.13 11.72
C PHE A 444 18.53 4.66 13.10
N LEU A 445 18.78 5.46 14.14
CA LEU A 445 18.34 5.15 15.50
C LEU A 445 16.81 5.20 15.62
N GLY A 446 16.17 6.21 15.01
CA GLY A 446 14.71 6.35 15.01
C GLY A 446 14.03 5.15 14.36
N ASP A 447 14.46 4.75 13.16
CA ASP A 447 13.90 3.57 12.48
C ASP A 447 14.19 2.27 13.23
N GLY A 448 15.38 2.13 13.83
CA GLY A 448 15.73 0.99 14.68
C GLY A 448 14.80 0.84 15.88
N LEU A 449 14.54 1.93 16.60
CA LEU A 449 13.68 1.93 17.78
C LEU A 449 12.20 1.77 17.44
N THR A 450 11.72 2.38 16.35
CA THR A 450 10.28 2.36 16.01
C THR A 450 9.85 1.14 15.19
N SER A 451 10.77 0.41 14.58
CA SER A 451 10.46 -0.74 13.70
C SER A 451 9.76 -1.89 14.42
N ALA A 452 10.09 -2.14 15.69
CA ALA A 452 9.38 -3.11 16.53
C ALA A 452 7.89 -2.75 16.67
N LEU A 453 7.59 -1.47 16.66
CA LEU A 453 6.25 -0.93 16.90
C LEU A 453 5.35 -1.05 15.68
N LYS A 454 5.91 -1.11 14.46
CA LYS A 454 5.15 -1.41 13.23
C LYS A 454 4.50 -2.79 13.29
N ILE A 455 5.17 -3.77 13.89
CA ILE A 455 4.62 -5.12 14.10
C ILE A 455 3.47 -5.05 15.12
N ALA A 456 3.64 -4.30 16.20
CA ALA A 456 2.60 -4.09 17.20
C ALA A 456 1.38 -3.37 16.60
N GLN A 457 1.57 -2.43 15.70
CA GLN A 457 0.47 -1.74 15.01
C GLN A 457 -0.35 -2.67 14.12
N ASN A 458 0.30 -3.60 13.41
CA ASN A 458 -0.40 -4.61 12.61
C ASN A 458 -1.27 -5.52 13.48
N ASP A 459 -0.74 -5.97 14.64
CA ASP A 459 -1.51 -6.77 15.58
C ASP A 459 -2.67 -5.98 16.20
N MET A 460 -2.47 -4.70 16.49
CA MET A 460 -3.53 -3.79 16.93
C MET A 460 -4.66 -3.69 15.91
N ASN A 461 -4.36 -3.60 14.62
CA ASN A 461 -5.37 -3.56 13.56
C ASN A 461 -6.19 -4.86 13.50
N ILE A 462 -5.57 -6.02 13.74
CA ILE A 462 -6.27 -7.29 13.84
C ILE A 462 -7.25 -7.27 15.02
N ARG A 463 -6.84 -6.78 16.18
CA ARG A 463 -7.69 -6.67 17.37
C ARG A 463 -8.86 -5.72 17.19
N ILE A 464 -8.68 -4.63 16.45
CA ILE A 464 -9.77 -3.71 16.07
C ILE A 464 -10.81 -4.46 15.21
N SER A 465 -10.37 -5.35 14.32
CA SER A 465 -11.25 -6.19 13.51
C SER A 465 -11.96 -7.27 14.35
N ASP A 466 -11.30 -7.82 15.35
CA ASP A 466 -11.92 -8.77 16.31
C ASP A 466 -12.98 -8.05 17.17
N TYR A 467 -12.69 -6.82 17.61
CA TYR A 467 -13.69 -5.99 18.30
C TYR A 467 -14.88 -5.66 17.38
N GLN A 468 -14.64 -5.41 16.08
CA GLN A 468 -15.72 -5.23 15.11
C GLN A 468 -16.63 -6.47 15.06
N MET A 469 -16.04 -7.66 14.99
CA MET A 469 -16.79 -8.92 15.00
C MET A 469 -17.59 -9.10 16.30
N TYR A 470 -17.02 -8.70 17.44
CA TYR A 470 -17.69 -8.75 18.72
C TYR A 470 -18.97 -7.91 18.80
N ILE A 471 -18.91 -6.64 18.30
CA ILE A 471 -20.03 -5.70 18.38
C ILE A 471 -21.09 -5.87 17.29
N SER A 472 -20.72 -6.39 16.11
CA SER A 472 -21.59 -6.45 14.94
C SER A 472 -21.83 -7.86 14.38
N GLY A 473 -21.18 -8.89 14.95
CA GLY A 473 -21.23 -10.26 14.46
C GLY A 473 -20.35 -10.54 13.23
N GLU A 474 -19.85 -9.50 12.56
CA GLU A 474 -19.05 -9.60 11.33
C GLU A 474 -17.89 -8.63 11.33
N ARG A 475 -16.79 -8.99 10.66
CA ARG A 475 -15.58 -8.14 10.60
C ARG A 475 -15.71 -6.93 9.68
N PHE A 476 -16.55 -6.99 8.66
CA PHE A 476 -16.75 -5.95 7.64
C PHE A 476 -15.46 -5.33 7.07
N GLU A 477 -14.41 -6.14 6.88
CA GLU A 477 -13.07 -5.66 6.50
C GLU A 477 -13.09 -4.80 5.23
N GLY A 478 -13.94 -5.12 4.25
CA GLY A 478 -14.09 -4.34 3.04
C GLY A 478 -14.67 -2.94 3.24
N TYR A 479 -15.37 -2.68 4.35
CA TYR A 479 -15.99 -1.39 4.65
C TYR A 479 -15.20 -0.55 5.66
N GLN A 480 -14.16 -1.08 6.27
CA GLN A 480 -13.38 -0.32 7.28
C GLN A 480 -12.78 0.98 6.71
N GLY A 481 -12.51 1.01 5.42
CA GLY A 481 -12.06 2.21 4.70
C GLY A 481 -13.07 3.35 4.63
N ILE A 482 -14.35 3.14 5.01
CA ILE A 482 -15.39 4.17 4.93
C ILE A 482 -15.14 5.35 5.86
N ILE A 483 -14.44 5.11 6.98
CA ILE A 483 -14.05 6.19 7.90
C ILE A 483 -13.09 7.16 7.19
N GLY A 484 -12.27 6.67 6.27
CA GLY A 484 -11.43 7.49 5.40
C GLY A 484 -12.18 8.54 4.58
N TRP A 485 -13.49 8.37 4.38
CA TRP A 485 -14.32 9.38 3.71
C TRP A 485 -14.44 10.67 4.49
N PHE A 486 -14.47 10.56 5.82
CA PHE A 486 -14.57 11.73 6.69
C PHE A 486 -13.19 12.35 6.90
N THR A 487 -12.16 11.51 7.03
CA THR A 487 -10.80 11.98 7.27
C THR A 487 -10.07 12.36 5.98
N GLY A 488 -10.34 11.70 4.87
CA GLY A 488 -9.63 11.87 3.62
C GLY A 488 -9.68 13.26 3.01
N PRO A 489 -10.84 13.92 2.88
CA PRO A 489 -10.92 15.29 2.40
C PRO A 489 -10.13 16.26 3.30
N ILE A 490 -10.17 16.06 4.61
CA ILE A 490 -9.39 16.87 5.58
C ILE A 490 -7.90 16.61 5.39
N THR A 491 -7.50 15.36 5.29
CA THR A 491 -6.11 14.94 4.99
C THR A 491 -5.60 15.59 3.71
N SER A 492 -6.44 15.63 2.68
CA SER A 492 -6.08 16.21 1.38
C SER A 492 -5.86 17.71 1.47
N LEU A 493 -6.72 18.43 2.22
CA LEU A 493 -6.56 19.87 2.45
C LEU A 493 -5.30 20.18 3.26
N VAL A 494 -5.06 19.40 4.31
CA VAL A 494 -3.83 19.52 5.12
C VAL A 494 -2.60 19.25 4.25
N GLY A 495 -2.65 18.24 3.38
CA GLY A 495 -1.57 17.92 2.43
C GLY A 495 -1.24 19.05 1.44
N LEU A 496 -2.13 20.03 1.25
CA LEU A 496 -1.88 21.19 0.41
C LEU A 496 -1.14 22.33 1.15
N ILE A 497 -1.24 22.39 2.47
CA ILE A 497 -0.64 23.47 3.28
C ILE A 497 0.89 23.44 3.17
N ILE A 498 1.51 22.26 3.28
CA ILE A 498 2.98 22.12 3.25
C ILE A 498 3.58 22.56 1.92
N PRO A 499 3.08 22.12 0.74
CA PRO A 499 3.54 22.63 -0.55
C PRO A 499 3.40 24.14 -0.73
N LEU A 500 2.30 24.75 -0.23
CA LEU A 500 2.13 26.20 -0.25
C LEU A 500 3.21 26.90 0.56
N MET A 501 3.56 26.36 1.73
CA MET A 501 4.64 26.90 2.56
C MET A 501 6.01 26.70 1.90
N PHE A 502 6.25 25.61 1.20
CA PHE A 502 7.49 25.40 0.44
C PHE A 502 7.62 26.42 -0.69
N VAL A 503 6.54 26.71 -1.40
CA VAL A 503 6.53 27.76 -2.43
C VAL A 503 6.85 29.13 -1.82
N SER A 504 6.30 29.45 -0.64
CA SER A 504 6.62 30.70 0.06
C SER A 504 8.10 30.76 0.53
N ALA A 505 8.74 29.61 0.74
CA ALA A 505 10.16 29.51 1.09
C ALA A 505 11.10 29.61 -0.12
N GLY A 506 10.56 29.70 -1.35
CA GLY A 506 11.32 29.81 -2.60
C GLY A 506 11.44 28.52 -3.42
N PHE A 507 10.77 27.44 -2.99
CA PHE A 507 10.72 26.18 -3.76
C PHE A 507 9.58 26.24 -4.78
N THR A 508 9.92 26.39 -6.06
CA THR A 508 8.94 26.59 -7.15
C THR A 508 8.76 25.32 -8.00
N SER A 509 9.20 25.38 -9.26
CA SER A 509 9.08 24.29 -10.22
C SER A 509 10.37 23.51 -10.40
N ASP A 510 11.49 24.12 -10.06
CA ASP A 510 12.82 23.54 -10.21
C ASP A 510 13.28 22.91 -8.89
N TRP A 511 13.49 21.60 -8.90
CA TRP A 511 13.95 20.86 -7.74
C TRP A 511 15.43 21.12 -7.42
N ASP A 512 16.22 21.57 -8.39
CA ASP A 512 17.64 21.90 -8.19
C ASP A 512 17.80 23.10 -7.27
N VAL A 513 16.75 23.90 -7.06
CA VAL A 513 16.71 24.97 -6.06
C VAL A 513 16.98 24.44 -4.64
N LEU A 514 16.71 23.17 -4.34
CA LEU A 514 17.05 22.53 -3.06
C LEU A 514 18.57 22.37 -2.82
N TYR A 515 19.40 22.51 -3.85
CA TYR A 515 20.85 22.62 -3.67
C TYR A 515 21.28 23.97 -3.08
N MET A 516 20.41 25.00 -3.16
CA MET A 516 20.63 26.29 -2.49
C MET A 516 20.35 26.13 -0.98
N ASP A 517 21.35 26.45 -0.15
CA ASP A 517 21.30 26.24 1.29
C ASP A 517 20.10 26.91 1.95
N ASP A 518 19.84 28.18 1.61
CA ASP A 518 18.75 28.94 2.24
C ASP A 518 17.37 28.36 1.96
N VAL A 519 17.11 27.96 0.71
CA VAL A 519 15.82 27.35 0.33
C VAL A 519 15.67 25.97 0.96
N ARG A 520 16.72 25.12 0.85
CA ARG A 520 16.73 23.78 1.43
C ARG A 520 16.49 23.83 2.93
N ILE A 521 17.22 24.67 3.67
CA ILE A 521 17.09 24.79 5.14
C ILE A 521 15.68 25.20 5.52
N LYS A 522 15.11 26.24 4.85
CA LYS A 522 13.75 26.69 5.13
C LYS A 522 12.71 25.59 4.86
N CYS A 523 12.76 24.95 3.70
CA CYS A 523 11.84 23.87 3.34
C CYS A 523 11.95 22.70 4.32
N MET A 524 13.17 22.30 4.70
CA MET A 524 13.39 21.20 5.63
C MET A 524 12.89 21.52 7.03
N ILE A 525 13.11 22.71 7.53
CA ILE A 525 12.60 23.15 8.84
C ILE A 525 11.06 23.16 8.83
N ILE A 526 10.44 23.68 7.78
CA ILE A 526 8.97 23.68 7.62
C ILE A 526 8.45 22.22 7.67
N GLY A 527 8.99 21.33 6.82
CA GLY A 527 8.55 19.95 6.77
C GLY A 527 8.72 19.22 8.10
N ILE A 528 9.87 19.39 8.77
CA ILE A 528 10.18 18.75 10.05
C ILE A 528 9.32 19.34 11.19
N ALA A 529 8.98 20.62 11.15
CA ALA A 529 8.10 21.23 12.14
C ALA A 529 6.67 20.65 12.04
N PHE A 530 6.17 20.40 10.84
CA PHE A 530 4.90 19.70 10.64
C PHE A 530 4.96 18.24 11.09
N ASP A 531 6.05 17.51 10.80
CA ASP A 531 6.30 16.17 11.33
C ASP A 531 6.25 16.16 12.87
N LEU A 532 6.97 17.07 13.50
CA LEU A 532 7.00 17.20 14.96
C LEU A 532 5.61 17.46 15.53
N ALA A 533 4.87 18.40 14.95
CA ALA A 533 3.49 18.69 15.35
C ALA A 533 2.59 17.47 15.16
N GLY A 534 2.70 16.78 14.03
CA GLY A 534 1.97 15.54 13.74
C GLY A 534 2.22 14.47 14.79
N TYR A 535 3.48 14.17 15.12
CA TYR A 535 3.83 13.15 16.13
C TYR A 535 3.33 13.51 17.53
N ILE A 536 3.41 14.79 17.93
CA ILE A 536 2.86 15.24 19.23
C ILE A 536 1.34 15.05 19.25
N LEU A 537 0.64 15.47 18.20
CA LEU A 537 -0.81 15.34 18.11
C LEU A 537 -1.26 13.86 18.03
N MET A 538 -0.52 12.99 17.35
CA MET A 538 -0.82 11.55 17.26
C MET A 538 -0.79 10.84 18.63
N MET A 539 -0.07 11.35 19.61
CA MET A 539 -0.08 10.80 20.97
C MET A 539 -1.43 10.98 21.66
N LEU A 540 -2.13 12.09 21.39
CA LEU A 540 -3.34 12.48 22.14
C LEU A 540 -4.47 11.43 22.03
N PRO A 541 -4.86 10.90 20.84
CA PRO A 541 -5.87 9.86 20.74
C PRO A 541 -5.52 8.60 21.53
N TYR A 542 -4.25 8.19 21.56
CA TYR A 542 -3.81 7.04 22.34
C TYR A 542 -3.83 7.30 23.84
N ILE A 543 -3.44 8.47 24.28
CA ILE A 543 -3.40 8.83 25.70
C ILE A 543 -4.82 8.93 26.27
N PHE A 544 -5.71 9.64 25.59
CA PHE A 544 -7.01 10.01 26.14
C PHE A 544 -8.13 9.03 25.80
N PHE A 545 -8.11 8.38 24.64
CA PHE A 545 -9.25 7.61 24.14
C PHE A 545 -8.99 6.10 24.02
N TRP A 546 -7.72 5.65 24.03
CA TRP A 546 -7.41 4.24 23.91
C TRP A 546 -7.44 3.53 25.25
N ASP A 547 -8.42 2.64 25.42
CA ASP A 547 -8.63 1.81 26.62
C ASP A 547 -8.70 0.30 26.31
N TYR A 548 -8.24 -0.11 25.11
CA TYR A 548 -8.24 -1.51 24.70
C TYR A 548 -7.03 -2.24 25.28
N THR A 549 -7.24 -2.90 26.44
CA THR A 549 -6.20 -3.66 27.14
C THR A 549 -6.11 -5.09 26.64
N ASP A 550 -5.07 -5.82 27.05
CA ASP A 550 -4.90 -7.24 26.73
C ASP A 550 -5.98 -8.10 27.42
N GLU A 551 -6.34 -7.76 28.63
CA GLU A 551 -7.40 -8.45 29.39
C GLU A 551 -8.74 -8.35 28.67
N LYS A 552 -9.09 -7.16 28.23
CA LYS A 552 -10.31 -6.90 27.44
C LYS A 552 -10.32 -7.68 26.12
N HIS A 553 -9.17 -7.80 25.47
CA HIS A 553 -9.06 -8.63 24.26
C HIS A 553 -9.31 -10.11 24.55
N VAL A 554 -8.74 -10.64 25.64
CA VAL A 554 -8.94 -12.04 26.04
C VAL A 554 -10.42 -12.31 26.35
N GLU A 555 -11.11 -11.38 27.01
CA GLU A 555 -12.54 -11.49 27.30
C GLU A 555 -13.37 -11.54 26.01
N ILE A 556 -13.09 -10.61 25.07
CA ILE A 556 -13.74 -10.58 23.75
C ILE A 556 -13.52 -11.88 22.98
N MET A 557 -12.31 -12.41 22.97
CA MET A 557 -11.99 -13.65 22.27
C MET A 557 -12.71 -14.87 22.90
N LYS A 558 -12.84 -14.93 24.23
CA LYS A 558 -13.62 -15.97 24.91
C LYS A 558 -15.10 -15.92 24.51
N GLU A 559 -15.67 -14.72 24.44
CA GLU A 559 -17.07 -14.57 24.03
C GLU A 559 -17.30 -14.89 22.55
N LEU A 560 -16.38 -14.50 21.68
CA LEU A 560 -16.43 -14.88 20.27
C LEU A 560 -16.32 -16.39 20.07
N GLN A 561 -15.47 -17.07 20.85
CA GLN A 561 -15.36 -18.52 20.84
C GLN A 561 -16.67 -19.18 21.31
N ALA A 562 -17.24 -18.72 22.42
CA ALA A 562 -18.50 -19.23 22.94
C ALA A 562 -19.69 -19.03 21.97
N ARG A 563 -19.67 -17.94 21.19
CA ARG A 563 -20.67 -17.74 20.11
C ARG A 563 -20.44 -18.71 18.96
N ALA A 564 -19.19 -18.97 18.57
CA ALA A 564 -18.86 -19.92 17.51
C ALA A 564 -19.26 -21.36 17.90
N ASP A 565 -19.02 -21.75 19.16
CA ASP A 565 -19.38 -23.06 19.67
C ASP A 565 -20.90 -23.27 19.67
N ARG A 566 -21.68 -22.27 20.11
CA ARG A 566 -23.17 -22.30 20.06
C ARG A 566 -23.70 -22.43 18.62
N LEU A 567 -23.14 -21.68 17.66
CA LEU A 567 -23.53 -21.80 16.26
C LEU A 567 -23.14 -23.15 15.66
N GLY A 568 -22.04 -23.74 16.10
CA GLY A 568 -21.61 -25.10 15.73
C GLY A 568 -22.58 -26.18 16.27
N GLU A 569 -23.06 -26.04 17.50
CA GLU A 569 -24.07 -26.92 18.10
C GLU A 569 -25.43 -26.81 17.41
N GLU A 570 -25.92 -25.59 17.11
CA GLU A 570 -27.16 -25.36 16.35
C GLU A 570 -27.11 -25.91 14.92
N THR A 571 -25.94 -25.87 14.27
CA THR A 571 -25.78 -26.40 12.91
C THR A 571 -25.72 -27.93 12.89
N ASN A 572 -25.30 -28.58 13.97
CA ASN A 572 -25.20 -30.04 14.11
C ASN A 572 -26.50 -30.66 14.68
N ALA A 573 -27.34 -29.90 15.33
CA ALA A 573 -28.61 -30.38 15.92
C ALA A 573 -29.63 -30.96 14.90
N PRO A 574 -29.79 -30.42 13.66
CA PRO A 574 -30.75 -30.97 12.69
C PRO A 574 -30.34 -32.29 12.05
N GLN A 575 -29.07 -32.68 12.13
CA GLN A 575 -28.59 -33.94 11.50
C GLN A 575 -28.80 -35.17 12.37
N GLN A 576 -28.92 -35.05 13.69
CA GLN A 576 -29.20 -36.16 14.58
C GLN A 576 -30.67 -36.60 14.53
N ASP A 577 -31.60 -35.67 14.34
CA ASP A 577 -33.04 -36.02 14.24
C ASP A 577 -33.41 -36.63 12.87
N ALA A 578 -32.57 -36.46 11.85
CA ALA A 578 -32.79 -37.06 10.51
C ALA A 578 -32.32 -38.52 10.40
N GLN A 579 -31.47 -38.99 11.34
CA GLN A 579 -30.97 -40.37 11.33
C GLN A 579 -31.80 -41.36 12.16
N ILE A 580 -32.83 -40.91 12.88
CA ILE A 580 -33.66 -41.78 13.76
C ILE A 580 -34.99 -42.23 13.12
N LYS A 581 -35.22 -41.95 11.85
CA LYS A 581 -36.36 -42.54 11.12
C LYS A 581 -35.89 -43.55 10.06
N GLU A 582 -35.37 -44.70 10.53
CA GLU A 582 -35.43 -45.92 9.73
C GLU A 582 -36.87 -46.43 9.66
N PRO A 583 -37.42 -46.67 8.49
CA PRO A 583 -38.71 -47.32 8.37
C PRO A 583 -38.59 -48.80 8.83
N ALA A 584 -39.52 -49.21 9.66
CA ALA A 584 -39.65 -50.60 10.11
C ALA A 584 -39.73 -51.56 8.91
N PRO A 585 -39.13 -52.78 9.02
CA PRO A 585 -39.17 -53.74 7.93
C PRO A 585 -40.59 -54.25 7.77
N THR A 586 -41.15 -54.02 6.57
CA THR A 586 -42.38 -54.66 6.14
C THR A 586 -42.10 -56.14 5.95
N GLY A 587 -42.67 -56.96 6.86
CA GLY A 587 -42.63 -58.42 6.75
C GLY A 587 -43.25 -58.93 5.47
N GLU A 588 -42.55 -59.79 4.80
CA GLU A 588 -43.07 -60.68 3.78
C GLU A 588 -44.00 -61.69 4.44
N THR A 589 -45.19 -61.85 3.90
CA THR A 589 -45.97 -63.07 4.02
C THR A 589 -46.51 -63.43 2.65
N THR A 590 -46.03 -64.63 2.19
CA THR A 590 -46.49 -65.54 1.13
C THR A 590 -46.56 -65.05 -0.29
#